data_951e68b70a52bfb5f82e8699e9809f88
#
_entry.id   951e68b70a52bfb5f82e8699e9809f88
#
_cell.length_a   1.000
_cell.length_b   1.000
_cell.length_c   1.000
_cell.angle_alpha   90.00
_cell.angle_beta   90.00
_cell.angle_gamma   90.00
#
_symmetry.space_group_name_H-M   'P 1'
#
loop_
_entity.id
_entity.type
_entity.pdbx_description
1 polymer ?
#
loop_
_entity_poly.entity_id
_entity_poly.type
_entity_poly.pdbx_seq_one_letter_code
_entity_poly.pdbx_strand_id
1 'polypeptide(L)'
;THKTLRGPRGGMILAKEQYARVLNKAVFPGMQGGPLMHVIAAKAVCLLEAQQPSFRVYQQRVVENAKALADGLLRRGMRLVSGGTDNHLMLADLRSIGLTGKELEQRLDTVNITINKNAVPNDPEKPFVTSGARLGTPMVTSRGMGPAEMEQIADCIWRTATEYPASAEEVKRTVASITARYPAY
;
A
#
# COMPACT_ATOMS: atom_id res chain seq x y z
N THR A 1 -14.26 -2.73 -2.12
CA THR A 1 -14.07 -1.57 -3.02
C THR A 1 -13.07 -0.54 -2.48
N HIS A 2 -12.65 -0.63 -1.24
CA HIS A 2 -11.83 0.37 -0.50
C HIS A 2 -10.30 0.26 -0.68
N LYS A 3 -9.81 -0.53 -1.59
CA LYS A 3 -8.37 -0.68 -1.89
C LYS A 3 -8.04 0.00 -3.22
N THR A 4 -7.53 -0.72 -4.20
CA THR A 4 -7.10 -0.16 -5.48
C THR A 4 -8.20 0.53 -6.29
N LEU A 5 -9.47 0.19 -6.09
CA LEU A 5 -10.61 0.92 -6.68
C LEU A 5 -10.86 2.31 -6.07
N ARG A 6 -10.26 2.65 -4.92
CA ARG A 6 -10.43 3.93 -4.21
C ARG A 6 -11.89 4.22 -3.82
N GLY A 7 -12.70 3.20 -3.61
CA GLY A 7 -14.10 3.34 -3.23
C GLY A 7 -14.36 3.28 -1.73
N PRO A 8 -15.62 3.25 -1.32
CA PRO A 8 -15.99 3.09 0.08
C PRO A 8 -15.65 1.69 0.59
N ARG A 9 -15.53 1.56 1.91
CA ARG A 9 -15.36 0.25 2.53
C ARG A 9 -16.58 -0.64 2.27
N GLY A 10 -16.31 -1.80 1.69
CA GLY A 10 -17.36 -2.79 1.39
C GLY A 10 -16.86 -3.89 0.47
N GLY A 11 -17.60 -4.97 0.41
CA GLY A 11 -17.39 -6.08 -0.51
C GLY A 11 -18.11 -5.89 -1.84
N MET A 12 -17.68 -6.64 -2.83
CA MET A 12 -18.36 -6.80 -4.12
C MET A 12 -18.17 -8.25 -4.57
N ILE A 13 -19.24 -8.89 -5.00
CA ILE A 13 -19.21 -10.25 -5.53
C ILE A 13 -19.57 -10.18 -7.01
N LEU A 14 -18.72 -10.72 -7.86
CA LEU A 14 -18.94 -10.90 -9.30
C LEU A 14 -19.10 -12.39 -9.56
N ALA A 15 -20.20 -12.78 -10.21
CA ALA A 15 -20.50 -14.17 -10.46
C ALA A 15 -21.33 -14.34 -11.74
N LYS A 16 -21.37 -15.57 -12.27
CA LYS A 16 -22.29 -15.92 -13.35
C LYS A 16 -23.71 -15.89 -12.87
N GLU A 17 -24.67 -15.56 -13.75
CA GLU A 17 -26.10 -15.42 -13.46
C GLU A 17 -26.68 -16.64 -12.72
N GLN A 18 -26.26 -17.84 -13.06
CA GLN A 18 -26.73 -19.07 -12.42
C GLN A 18 -26.54 -19.10 -10.89
N TYR A 19 -25.62 -18.31 -10.34
CA TYR A 19 -25.35 -18.21 -8.90
C TYR A 19 -26.08 -17.05 -8.21
N ALA A 20 -26.72 -16.15 -8.97
CA ALA A 20 -27.31 -14.92 -8.43
C ALA A 20 -28.29 -15.19 -7.28
N ARG A 21 -29.23 -16.17 -7.46
CA ARG A 21 -30.23 -16.50 -6.44
C ARG A 21 -29.60 -16.99 -5.12
N VAL A 22 -28.60 -17.86 -5.21
CA VAL A 22 -27.92 -18.42 -4.03
C VAL A 22 -27.14 -17.34 -3.31
N LEU A 23 -26.38 -16.53 -4.04
CA LEU A 23 -25.58 -15.42 -3.48
C LEU A 23 -26.48 -14.37 -2.83
N ASN A 24 -27.55 -13.93 -3.51
CA ASN A 24 -28.47 -12.95 -2.95
C ASN A 24 -29.11 -13.45 -1.63
N LYS A 25 -29.53 -14.71 -1.57
CA LYS A 25 -30.09 -15.32 -0.35
C LYS A 25 -29.05 -15.45 0.77
N ALA A 26 -27.80 -15.77 0.42
CA ALA A 26 -26.72 -15.88 1.39
C ALA A 26 -26.34 -14.50 1.97
N VAL A 27 -26.33 -13.45 1.14
CA VAL A 27 -26.09 -12.08 1.60
C VAL A 27 -27.25 -11.57 2.44
N PHE A 28 -28.48 -11.61 1.92
CA PHE A 28 -29.68 -11.16 2.62
C PHE A 28 -30.83 -12.17 2.46
N PRO A 29 -31.42 -12.64 3.54
CA PRO A 29 -31.18 -12.32 4.95
C PRO A 29 -30.10 -13.22 5.62
N GLY A 30 -29.35 -14.02 4.85
CA GLY A 30 -28.47 -15.05 5.40
C GLY A 30 -27.41 -14.52 6.36
N MET A 31 -26.60 -13.55 5.94
CA MET A 31 -25.48 -13.01 6.73
C MET A 31 -25.61 -11.52 7.07
N GLN A 32 -26.38 -10.75 6.30
CA GLN A 32 -26.51 -9.30 6.44
C GLN A 32 -27.98 -8.89 6.57
N GLY A 33 -28.21 -7.67 7.05
CA GLY A 33 -29.52 -7.02 7.10
C GLY A 33 -29.65 -5.92 6.05
N GLY A 34 -30.36 -4.84 6.40
CA GLY A 34 -30.56 -3.70 5.51
C GLY A 34 -29.26 -3.05 5.06
N PRO A 35 -29.09 -2.74 3.77
CA PRO A 35 -27.88 -2.18 3.24
C PRO A 35 -27.70 -0.71 3.63
N LEU A 36 -26.43 -0.27 3.74
CA LEU A 36 -26.07 1.13 3.94
C LEU A 36 -26.14 1.85 2.59
N MET A 37 -27.22 2.58 2.32
CA MET A 37 -27.48 3.18 1.02
C MET A 37 -26.43 4.23 0.62
N HIS A 38 -25.88 4.98 1.57
CA HIS A 38 -24.76 5.92 1.31
C HIS A 38 -23.50 5.20 0.82
N VAL A 39 -23.22 3.98 1.32
CA VAL A 39 -22.12 3.15 0.83
C VAL A 39 -22.40 2.66 -0.60
N ILE A 40 -23.65 2.28 -0.90
CA ILE A 40 -24.04 1.86 -2.26
C ILE A 40 -23.90 3.03 -3.23
N ALA A 41 -24.36 4.22 -2.87
CA ALA A 41 -24.19 5.43 -3.68
C ALA A 41 -22.70 5.74 -3.92
N ALA A 42 -21.89 5.66 -2.88
CA ALA A 42 -20.44 5.85 -3.00
C ALA A 42 -19.76 4.79 -3.88
N LYS A 43 -20.26 3.53 -3.87
CA LYS A 43 -19.78 2.49 -4.82
C LYS A 43 -20.14 2.84 -6.26
N ALA A 44 -21.33 3.39 -6.51
CA ALA A 44 -21.74 3.79 -7.85
C ALA A 44 -20.80 4.89 -8.40
N VAL A 45 -20.48 5.90 -7.60
CA VAL A 45 -19.50 6.95 -7.95
C VAL A 45 -18.11 6.34 -8.22
N CYS A 46 -17.65 5.48 -7.32
CA CYS A 46 -16.36 4.78 -7.46
C CYS A 46 -16.27 4.00 -8.79
N LEU A 47 -17.32 3.28 -9.15
CA LEU A 47 -17.35 2.50 -10.40
C LEU A 47 -17.46 3.39 -11.65
N LEU A 48 -18.16 4.51 -11.55
CA LEU A 48 -18.22 5.53 -12.61
C LEU A 48 -16.82 6.14 -12.85
N GLU A 49 -16.12 6.50 -11.78
CA GLU A 49 -14.72 6.97 -11.88
C GLU A 49 -13.80 5.91 -12.47
N ALA A 50 -13.96 4.64 -12.08
CA ALA A 50 -13.13 3.54 -12.59
C ALA A 50 -13.32 3.26 -14.08
N GLN A 51 -14.41 3.70 -14.69
CA GLN A 51 -14.66 3.63 -16.13
C GLN A 51 -13.95 4.73 -16.92
N GLN A 52 -13.49 5.79 -16.27
CA GLN A 52 -12.85 6.91 -16.96
C GLN A 52 -11.43 6.56 -17.45
N PRO A 53 -11.02 7.08 -18.62
CA PRO A 53 -9.65 6.90 -19.10
C PRO A 53 -8.57 7.36 -18.09
N SER A 54 -8.85 8.40 -17.32
CA SER A 54 -7.98 8.92 -16.27
C SER A 54 -7.68 7.88 -15.17
N PHE A 55 -8.62 7.01 -14.84
CA PHE A 55 -8.41 5.94 -13.87
C PHE A 55 -7.43 4.90 -14.39
N ARG A 56 -7.48 4.59 -15.69
CA ARG A 56 -6.50 3.69 -16.33
C ARG A 56 -5.08 4.26 -16.25
N VAL A 57 -4.92 5.54 -16.56
CA VAL A 57 -3.65 6.25 -16.43
C VAL A 57 -3.15 6.24 -14.98
N TYR A 58 -4.03 6.48 -14.03
CA TYR A 58 -3.71 6.39 -12.61
C TYR A 58 -3.19 5.00 -12.23
N GLN A 59 -3.86 3.93 -12.63
CA GLN A 59 -3.43 2.56 -12.30
C GLN A 59 -2.09 2.19 -12.95
N GLN A 60 -1.81 2.65 -14.16
CA GLN A 60 -0.51 2.50 -14.79
C GLN A 60 0.59 3.18 -13.98
N ARG A 61 0.36 4.42 -13.55
CA ARG A 61 1.29 5.15 -12.69
C ARG A 61 1.50 4.47 -11.33
N VAL A 62 0.48 3.85 -10.76
CA VAL A 62 0.61 3.06 -9.52
C VAL A 62 1.62 1.93 -9.70
N VAL A 63 1.54 1.19 -10.80
CA VAL A 63 2.48 0.09 -11.10
C VAL A 63 3.87 0.61 -11.42
N GLU A 64 3.99 1.68 -12.19
CA GLU A 64 5.28 2.33 -12.50
C GLU A 64 5.98 2.81 -11.22
N ASN A 65 5.26 3.47 -10.34
CA ASN A 65 5.75 3.91 -9.03
C ASN A 65 6.16 2.73 -8.14
N ALA A 66 5.37 1.64 -8.15
CA ALA A 66 5.71 0.45 -7.38
C ALA A 66 7.02 -0.18 -7.87
N LYS A 67 7.23 -0.26 -9.18
CA LYS A 67 8.49 -0.73 -9.77
C LYS A 67 9.65 0.19 -9.39
N ALA A 68 9.49 1.51 -9.53
CA ALA A 68 10.53 2.47 -9.18
C ALA A 68 10.92 2.38 -7.70
N LEU A 69 9.94 2.26 -6.80
CA LEU A 69 10.18 2.07 -5.37
C LEU A 69 10.90 0.73 -5.10
N ALA A 70 10.45 -0.36 -5.72
CA ALA A 70 11.08 -1.67 -5.58
C ALA A 70 12.54 -1.66 -6.05
N ASP A 71 12.80 -1.10 -7.22
CA ASP A 71 14.15 -0.99 -7.78
C ASP A 71 15.06 -0.12 -6.89
N GLY A 72 14.51 0.98 -6.36
CA GLY A 72 15.23 1.85 -5.43
C GLY A 72 15.65 1.13 -4.13
N LEU A 73 14.77 0.30 -3.58
CA LEU A 73 15.04 -0.51 -2.39
C LEU A 73 16.02 -1.64 -2.68
N LEU A 74 15.86 -2.35 -3.82
CA LEU A 74 16.76 -3.43 -4.23
C LEU A 74 18.19 -2.93 -4.46
N ARG A 75 18.38 -1.79 -5.14
CA ARG A 75 19.70 -1.18 -5.35
C ARG A 75 20.42 -0.85 -4.04
N ARG A 76 19.69 -0.57 -2.97
CA ARG A 76 20.23 -0.29 -1.64
C ARG A 76 20.51 -1.56 -0.81
N GLY A 77 20.11 -2.72 -1.30
CA GLY A 77 20.34 -4.00 -0.63
C GLY A 77 19.15 -4.53 0.17
N MET A 78 17.98 -3.91 0.10
CA MET A 78 16.77 -4.45 0.70
C MET A 78 16.27 -5.66 -0.11
N ARG A 79 15.99 -6.77 0.57
CA ARG A 79 15.44 -7.95 -0.07
C ARG A 79 13.95 -7.82 -0.24
N LEU A 80 13.42 -8.06 -1.44
CA LEU A 80 11.99 -8.20 -1.70
C LEU A 80 11.64 -9.69 -1.91
N VAL A 81 10.53 -10.13 -1.33
CA VAL A 81 10.13 -11.56 -1.31
C VAL A 81 10.02 -12.15 -2.72
N SER A 82 9.47 -11.39 -3.67
CA SER A 82 9.33 -11.81 -5.09
C SER A 82 10.42 -11.28 -6.01
N GLY A 83 11.48 -10.68 -5.45
CA GLY A 83 12.54 -10.04 -6.24
C GLY A 83 12.12 -8.74 -6.93
N GLY A 84 10.91 -8.24 -6.65
CA GLY A 84 10.35 -7.03 -7.24
C GLY A 84 8.84 -6.98 -7.11
N THR A 85 8.16 -6.27 -8.01
CA THR A 85 6.70 -6.22 -8.07
C THR A 85 6.20 -5.98 -9.49
N ASP A 86 5.02 -6.52 -9.81
CA ASP A 86 4.26 -6.26 -11.03
C ASP A 86 2.87 -5.66 -10.76
N ASN A 87 2.62 -5.29 -9.48
CA ASN A 87 1.36 -4.70 -9.04
C ASN A 87 1.59 -3.44 -8.18
N HIS A 88 0.67 -3.12 -7.27
CA HIS A 88 0.67 -1.88 -6.49
C HIS A 88 1.45 -1.96 -5.18
N LEU A 89 1.94 -3.12 -4.78
CA LEU A 89 2.62 -3.34 -3.50
C LEU A 89 3.81 -4.29 -3.62
N MET A 90 4.66 -4.27 -2.61
CA MET A 90 5.76 -5.20 -2.43
C MET A 90 5.89 -5.60 -0.96
N LEU A 91 6.52 -6.75 -0.72
CA LEU A 91 6.84 -7.26 0.61
C LEU A 91 8.35 -7.30 0.79
N ALA A 92 8.86 -6.46 1.67
CA ALA A 92 10.27 -6.44 2.05
C ALA A 92 10.54 -7.52 3.11
N ASP A 93 11.63 -8.26 2.94
CA ASP A 93 12.17 -9.22 3.90
C ASP A 93 13.32 -8.57 4.66
N LEU A 94 13.12 -8.27 5.93
CA LEU A 94 14.04 -7.49 6.74
C LEU A 94 15.11 -8.34 7.44
N ARG A 95 15.04 -9.66 7.32
CA ARG A 95 16.01 -10.59 7.95
C ARG A 95 17.43 -10.33 7.48
N SER A 96 17.59 -9.94 6.21
CA SER A 96 18.92 -9.64 5.62
C SER A 96 19.62 -8.43 6.24
N ILE A 97 18.86 -7.54 6.88
CA ILE A 97 19.39 -6.33 7.54
C ILE A 97 19.25 -6.39 9.07
N GLY A 98 18.85 -7.54 9.61
CA GLY A 98 18.76 -7.77 11.04
C GLY A 98 17.65 -7.01 11.75
N LEU A 99 16.57 -6.62 11.04
CA LEU A 99 15.42 -5.92 11.61
C LEU A 99 14.17 -6.78 11.63
N THR A 100 13.29 -6.47 12.57
CA THR A 100 11.92 -6.97 12.58
C THR A 100 10.96 -5.99 11.90
N GLY A 101 9.81 -6.50 11.43
CA GLY A 101 8.75 -5.64 10.88
C GLY A 101 8.26 -4.59 11.87
N LYS A 102 8.15 -4.98 13.14
CA LYS A 102 7.75 -4.06 14.24
C LYS A 102 8.76 -2.92 14.44
N GLU A 103 10.05 -3.23 14.44
CA GLU A 103 11.08 -2.19 14.59
C GLU A 103 11.08 -1.21 13.43
N LEU A 104 11.02 -1.69 12.19
CA LEU A 104 10.98 -0.82 11.02
C LEU A 104 9.71 0.05 11.03
N GLU A 105 8.54 -0.52 11.33
CA GLU A 105 7.28 0.21 11.46
C GLU A 105 7.42 1.36 12.48
N GLN A 106 7.94 1.06 13.67
CA GLN A 106 8.15 2.07 14.72
C GLN A 106 9.15 3.15 14.34
N ARG A 107 10.30 2.80 13.74
CA ARG A 107 11.29 3.78 13.29
C ARG A 107 10.72 4.70 12.21
N LEU A 108 10.02 4.16 11.21
CA LEU A 108 9.41 4.91 10.12
C LEU A 108 8.29 5.85 10.62
N ASP A 109 7.51 5.43 11.61
CA ASP A 109 6.50 6.30 12.22
C ASP A 109 7.12 7.57 12.84
N THR A 110 8.33 7.49 13.41
CA THR A 110 9.01 8.67 13.96
C THR A 110 9.39 9.70 12.89
N VAL A 111 9.52 9.29 11.65
CA VAL A 111 9.84 10.16 10.50
C VAL A 111 8.64 10.41 9.58
N ASN A 112 7.43 10.11 10.04
CA ASN A 112 6.15 10.31 9.33
C ASN A 112 6.02 9.48 8.04
N ILE A 113 6.60 8.28 8.01
CA ILE A 113 6.37 7.29 6.96
C ILE A 113 5.59 6.13 7.55
N THR A 114 4.37 5.93 7.12
CA THR A 114 3.51 4.84 7.58
C THR A 114 3.61 3.62 6.67
N ILE A 115 3.94 2.49 7.26
CA ILE A 115 3.94 1.18 6.61
C ILE A 115 3.15 0.17 7.44
N ASN A 116 3.04 -1.07 6.97
CA ASN A 116 2.54 -2.18 7.77
C ASN A 116 3.63 -3.24 7.93
N LYS A 117 3.92 -3.64 9.18
CA LYS A 117 4.64 -4.90 9.41
C LYS A 117 3.84 -6.05 8.82
N ASN A 118 4.52 -7.06 8.29
CA ASN A 118 3.90 -8.18 7.60
C ASN A 118 4.76 -9.44 7.73
N ALA A 119 4.13 -10.59 7.92
CA ALA A 119 4.86 -11.86 7.88
C ALA A 119 5.42 -12.10 6.47
N VAL A 120 6.59 -12.71 6.42
CA VAL A 120 7.21 -13.23 5.19
C VAL A 120 7.02 -14.75 5.08
N PRO A 121 7.23 -15.37 3.91
CA PRO A 121 7.21 -16.81 3.80
C PRO A 121 8.21 -17.47 4.78
N ASN A 122 7.73 -18.47 5.51
CA ASN A 122 8.50 -19.16 6.57
C ASN A 122 9.04 -18.18 7.63
N ASP A 123 8.20 -17.26 8.05
CA ASP A 123 8.57 -16.26 9.05
C ASP A 123 8.84 -16.92 10.41
N PRO A 124 10.03 -16.76 11.01
CA PRO A 124 10.34 -17.30 12.33
C PRO A 124 9.72 -16.47 13.46
N GLU A 125 9.29 -15.26 13.19
CA GLU A 125 8.77 -14.34 14.21
C GLU A 125 7.27 -14.55 14.47
N LYS A 126 6.83 -14.13 15.66
CA LYS A 126 5.42 -14.13 16.03
C LYS A 126 4.62 -13.12 15.20
N PRO A 127 3.29 -13.31 15.00
CA PRO A 127 2.45 -12.41 14.19
C PRO A 127 2.48 -10.92 14.58
N PHE A 128 2.78 -10.61 15.85
CA PHE A 128 2.86 -9.23 16.34
C PHE A 128 4.23 -8.57 16.16
N VAL A 129 5.25 -9.34 15.74
CA VAL A 129 6.62 -8.87 15.49
C VAL A 129 6.88 -8.86 14.00
N THR A 130 6.78 -10.02 13.34
CA THR A 130 7.02 -10.29 11.92
C THR A 130 8.44 -9.97 11.45
N SER A 131 8.85 -10.54 10.34
CA SER A 131 10.17 -10.29 9.73
C SER A 131 10.10 -9.45 8.46
N GLY A 132 8.94 -8.93 8.11
CA GLY A 132 8.77 -8.16 6.89
C GLY A 132 7.95 -6.89 7.04
N ALA A 133 7.96 -6.12 5.96
CA ALA A 133 7.20 -4.88 5.84
C ALA A 133 6.51 -4.81 4.47
N ARG A 134 5.23 -4.44 4.46
CA ARG A 134 4.45 -4.25 3.24
C ARG A 134 4.41 -2.78 2.86
N LEU A 135 4.82 -2.50 1.64
CA LEU A 135 4.89 -1.17 1.05
C LEU A 135 3.97 -1.11 -0.17
N GLY A 136 3.36 0.04 -0.43
CA GLY A 136 2.48 0.20 -1.58
C GLY A 136 2.37 1.64 -2.03
N THR A 137 2.03 1.86 -3.31
CA THR A 137 2.10 3.17 -3.98
C THR A 137 0.78 3.84 -4.33
N PRO A 138 -0.43 3.27 -4.13
CA PRO A 138 -1.67 3.92 -4.54
C PRO A 138 -1.88 5.31 -3.94
N MET A 139 -1.62 5.50 -2.63
CA MET A 139 -1.83 6.77 -1.96
C MET A 139 -0.88 7.86 -2.48
N VAL A 140 0.41 7.57 -2.56
CA VAL A 140 1.41 8.53 -3.05
C VAL A 140 1.19 8.87 -4.53
N THR A 141 0.73 7.91 -5.33
CA THR A 141 0.33 8.15 -6.73
C THR A 141 -0.91 9.03 -6.82
N SER A 142 -1.91 8.83 -5.95
CA SER A 142 -3.10 9.71 -5.89
C SER A 142 -2.74 11.15 -5.54
N ARG A 143 -1.68 11.37 -4.78
CA ARG A 143 -1.14 12.68 -4.44
C ARG A 143 -0.32 13.32 -5.58
N GLY A 144 -0.10 12.60 -6.68
CA GLY A 144 0.64 13.10 -7.85
C GLY A 144 2.13 12.80 -7.86
N MET A 145 2.64 12.03 -6.91
CA MET A 145 4.06 11.62 -6.87
C MET A 145 4.37 10.69 -8.04
N GLY A 146 5.59 10.79 -8.57
CA GLY A 146 6.11 9.98 -9.68
C GLY A 146 7.36 9.17 -9.30
N PRO A 147 8.01 8.54 -10.28
CA PRO A 147 9.19 7.70 -10.05
C PRO A 147 10.36 8.42 -9.35
N ALA A 148 10.53 9.72 -9.57
CA ALA A 148 11.57 10.51 -8.90
C ALA A 148 11.35 10.61 -7.39
N GLU A 149 10.09 10.78 -6.96
CA GLU A 149 9.73 10.76 -5.54
C GLU A 149 9.85 9.35 -4.95
N MET A 150 9.59 8.30 -5.74
CA MET A 150 9.77 6.91 -5.29
C MET A 150 11.23 6.61 -4.95
N GLU A 151 12.17 7.17 -5.68
CA GLU A 151 13.60 7.06 -5.37
C GLU A 151 13.95 7.74 -4.05
N GLN A 152 13.41 8.94 -3.80
CA GLN A 152 13.60 9.66 -2.53
C GLN A 152 12.94 8.90 -1.36
N ILE A 153 11.77 8.32 -1.57
CA ILE A 153 11.08 7.51 -0.56
C ILE A 153 11.88 6.23 -0.26
N ALA A 154 12.44 5.58 -1.29
CA ALA A 154 13.30 4.41 -1.10
C ALA A 154 14.54 4.76 -0.25
N ASP A 155 15.14 5.91 -0.49
CA ASP A 155 16.26 6.42 0.30
C ASP A 155 15.85 6.67 1.76
N CYS A 156 14.75 7.36 1.98
CA CYS A 156 14.23 7.62 3.31
C CYS A 156 13.97 6.33 4.10
N ILE A 157 13.34 5.33 3.46
CA ILE A 157 13.05 4.03 4.09
C ILE A 157 14.36 3.30 4.42
N TRP A 158 15.31 3.24 3.48
CA TRP A 158 16.58 2.56 3.67
C TRP A 158 17.40 3.17 4.79
N ARG A 159 17.58 4.49 4.78
CA ARG A 159 18.33 5.22 5.82
C ARG A 159 17.68 5.08 7.20
N THR A 160 16.36 5.12 7.27
CA THR A 160 15.66 4.86 8.54
C THR A 160 15.85 3.42 9.00
N ALA A 161 15.94 2.46 8.09
CA ALA A 161 16.21 1.07 8.46
C ALA A 161 17.62 0.87 9.00
N THR A 162 18.64 1.46 8.35
CA THR A 162 20.06 1.12 8.56
C THR A 162 20.86 2.13 9.35
N GLU A 163 20.44 3.40 9.38
CA GLU A 163 21.17 4.52 9.99
C GLU A 163 20.43 5.20 11.16
N TYR A 164 19.34 4.59 11.63
CA TYR A 164 18.55 5.14 12.75
C TYR A 164 19.31 4.99 14.07
N PRO A 165 19.29 6.00 14.97
CA PRO A 165 18.53 7.26 14.90
C PRO A 165 19.24 8.43 14.20
N ALA A 166 20.49 8.25 13.74
CA ALA A 166 21.32 9.35 13.21
C ALA A 166 20.69 10.06 12.00
N SER A 167 20.01 9.31 11.13
CA SER A 167 19.35 9.85 9.92
C SER A 167 17.98 10.48 10.17
N ALA A 168 17.37 10.28 11.34
CA ALA A 168 15.94 10.53 11.56
C ALA A 168 15.51 11.98 11.26
N GLU A 169 16.26 12.97 11.74
CA GLU A 169 15.91 14.39 11.55
C GLU A 169 16.03 14.84 10.07
N GLU A 170 17.00 14.32 9.37
CA GLU A 170 17.17 14.63 7.93
C GLU A 170 16.07 13.96 7.10
N VAL A 171 15.78 12.69 7.37
CA VAL A 171 14.68 11.96 6.72
C VAL A 171 13.35 12.67 6.98
N LYS A 172 13.08 13.08 8.22
CA LYS A 172 11.86 13.80 8.58
C LYS A 172 11.69 15.10 7.80
N ARG A 173 12.79 15.88 7.61
CA ARG A 173 12.78 17.08 6.78
C ARG A 173 12.51 16.75 5.31
N THR A 174 13.10 15.70 4.78
CA THR A 174 12.87 15.24 3.40
C THR A 174 11.41 14.84 3.19
N VAL A 175 10.84 14.07 4.11
CA VAL A 175 9.42 13.68 4.07
C VAL A 175 8.52 14.91 4.12
N ALA A 176 8.79 15.87 5.01
CA ALA A 176 8.04 17.11 5.10
C ALA A 176 8.10 17.92 3.79
N SER A 177 9.27 18.01 3.15
CA SER A 177 9.45 18.67 1.85
C SER A 177 8.64 17.99 0.75
N ILE A 178 8.68 16.65 0.66
CA ILE A 178 7.89 15.89 -0.33
C ILE A 178 6.40 16.11 -0.09
N THR A 179 5.94 15.96 1.14
CA THR A 179 4.51 16.06 1.47
C THR A 179 3.94 17.47 1.28
N ALA A 180 4.75 18.51 1.44
CA ALA A 180 4.37 19.90 1.15
C ALA A 180 4.17 20.13 -0.35
N ARG A 181 4.98 19.51 -1.21
CA ARG A 181 4.83 19.59 -2.69
C ARG A 181 3.62 18.82 -3.21
N TYR A 182 3.24 17.76 -2.50
CA TYR A 182 2.17 16.83 -2.88
C TYR A 182 1.16 16.69 -1.73
N PRO A 183 0.35 17.72 -1.45
CA PRO A 183 -0.64 17.67 -0.37
C PRO A 183 -1.71 16.61 -0.67
N ALA A 184 -2.37 16.11 0.38
CA ALA A 184 -3.42 15.09 0.25
C ALA A 184 -4.75 15.67 -0.27
N TYR A 185 -4.98 16.97 -0.04
CA TYR A 185 -6.20 17.73 -0.41
C TYR A 185 -5.82 19.11 -0.89
#